data_c33465aa4ea9b88a5dd3fab1c3cce196
#
_entry.id   c33465aa4ea9b88a5dd3fab1c3cce196
#
_cell.length_a   1.000
_cell.length_b   1.000
_cell.length_c   1.000
_cell.angle_alpha   90.00
_cell.angle_beta   90.00
_cell.angle_gamma   90.00
#
_symmetry.space_group_name_H-M   'P 1'
#
loop_
_entity.id
_entity.type
_entity.pdbx_description
1 polymer ?
#
loop_
_entity_poly.entity_id
_entity_poly.type
_entity_poly.pdbx_seq_one_letter_code
_entity_poly.pdbx_strand_id
1 'polypeptide(L)'
;MRITEDTAKVLAVSSLIAEEKHTSLIRDTILFAALCVTDTPARDILNENIPDLSLVLERLGVEGEYEMDDSALKMLADRAFSSLRIDVRRIFANAADLSRRTGFKGAVNPEHLLFVIISRKISNHPEIFGSLEAAGCDVEGIRSAIINVFNEQAEAAREGTFAENSGDDDELPAGEPAPRANRSSEKSTGKKGHKTLDKFGKNLTELAKQGKIDPVIGREEEISRVMQILIRRTKNNPCLVGDPGVGKTAIAEGLALKIAENNVPDVIKGKIVYSMEMGSMVAGSKYRGEFEERIKNMLDEAVADPNIILFIDEIHTLVGAGESQGGSMDAANIMKPLLTKNELQIIGATTLDEYSKFIEKDHALERRFQKVLVEEPSIEDAIAIMKGLRSKYEDHHKIHIPDDVLEQSVRLSARYVSDRFLPDKAIDLVDEAAAAKRINYADSKVKNDLEKKIAEIKDKKKAAVDAQDFEAAQDRKSVV
;
A
#
# COMPACT_ATOMS: atom_id res chain seq x y z
N MET A 1 8.43 -5.44 -18.06
CA MET A 1 7.63 -6.38 -17.27
C MET A 1 7.91 -7.75 -17.83
N ARG A 2 8.14 -8.77 -16.98
CA ARG A 2 8.32 -10.16 -17.44
C ARG A 2 6.96 -10.86 -17.32
N ILE A 3 6.57 -11.61 -18.35
CA ILE A 3 5.37 -12.45 -18.36
C ILE A 3 5.79 -13.90 -18.60
N THR A 4 5.03 -14.83 -18.07
CA THR A 4 5.23 -16.27 -18.35
C THR A 4 4.64 -16.63 -19.71
N GLU A 5 4.98 -17.82 -20.21
CA GLU A 5 4.44 -18.34 -21.46
C GLU A 5 2.91 -18.46 -21.41
N ASP A 6 2.36 -18.94 -20.28
CA ASP A 6 0.91 -19.04 -20.08
C ASP A 6 0.22 -17.67 -20.08
N THR A 7 0.87 -16.65 -19.51
CA THR A 7 0.36 -15.28 -19.60
C THR A 7 0.41 -14.74 -21.04
N ALA A 8 1.41 -15.13 -21.82
CA ALA A 8 1.47 -14.78 -23.24
C ALA A 8 0.33 -15.46 -24.03
N LYS A 9 -0.02 -16.72 -23.70
CA LYS A 9 -1.19 -17.41 -24.26
C LYS A 9 -2.49 -16.66 -23.95
N VAL A 10 -2.71 -16.27 -22.71
CA VAL A 10 -3.89 -15.47 -22.28
C VAL A 10 -3.96 -14.16 -23.05
N LEU A 11 -2.85 -13.46 -23.23
CA LEU A 11 -2.81 -12.20 -23.99
C LEU A 11 -3.14 -12.42 -25.48
N ALA A 12 -2.60 -13.47 -26.08
CA ALA A 12 -2.87 -13.80 -27.47
C ALA A 12 -4.36 -14.13 -27.69
N VAL A 13 -4.96 -14.95 -26.81
CA VAL A 13 -6.40 -15.22 -26.80
C VAL A 13 -7.21 -13.93 -26.60
N SER A 14 -6.77 -13.04 -25.70
CA SER A 14 -7.42 -11.73 -25.54
C SER A 14 -7.45 -10.90 -26.82
N SER A 15 -6.40 -11.00 -27.66
CA SER A 15 -6.37 -10.34 -28.97
C SER A 15 -7.39 -10.93 -29.94
N LEU A 16 -7.52 -12.27 -29.96
CA LEU A 16 -8.50 -12.95 -30.82
C LEU A 16 -9.95 -12.61 -30.41
N ILE A 17 -10.24 -12.62 -29.10
CA ILE A 17 -11.55 -12.23 -28.58
C ILE A 17 -11.84 -10.75 -28.91
N ALA A 18 -10.84 -9.86 -28.86
CA ALA A 18 -11.01 -8.47 -29.20
C ALA A 18 -11.30 -8.28 -30.71
N GLU A 19 -10.67 -9.07 -31.58
CA GLU A 19 -10.95 -9.09 -33.03
C GLU A 19 -12.37 -9.60 -33.33
N GLU A 20 -12.79 -10.69 -32.68
CA GLU A 20 -14.14 -11.22 -32.81
C GLU A 20 -15.21 -10.21 -32.39
N LYS A 21 -14.95 -9.46 -31.31
CA LYS A 21 -15.82 -8.39 -30.83
C LYS A 21 -15.69 -7.07 -31.60
N HIS A 22 -14.93 -7.05 -32.69
CA HIS A 22 -14.67 -5.85 -33.48
C HIS A 22 -14.17 -4.65 -32.66
N THR A 23 -13.35 -4.92 -31.62
CA THR A 23 -12.77 -3.88 -30.79
C THR A 23 -11.25 -3.80 -30.96
N SER A 24 -10.71 -2.57 -30.97
CA SER A 24 -9.26 -2.36 -31.05
C SER A 24 -8.55 -2.35 -29.71
N LEU A 25 -9.32 -2.36 -28.59
CA LEU A 25 -8.80 -2.26 -27.24
C LEU A 25 -9.23 -3.44 -26.39
N ILE A 26 -8.25 -4.06 -25.72
CA ILE A 26 -8.50 -5.13 -24.76
C ILE A 26 -8.96 -4.51 -23.44
N ARG A 27 -10.20 -4.83 -23.03
CA ARG A 27 -10.83 -4.46 -21.77
C ARG A 27 -10.61 -5.54 -20.72
N ASP A 28 -10.91 -5.23 -19.47
CA ASP A 28 -10.91 -6.17 -18.34
C ASP A 28 -11.81 -7.39 -18.56
N THR A 29 -13.00 -7.20 -19.14
CA THR A 29 -13.94 -8.29 -19.50
C THR A 29 -13.35 -9.24 -20.54
N ILE A 30 -12.62 -8.73 -21.52
CA ILE A 30 -11.95 -9.55 -22.56
C ILE A 30 -10.78 -10.31 -21.92
N LEU A 31 -9.98 -9.66 -21.07
CA LEU A 31 -8.88 -10.33 -20.37
C LEU A 31 -9.42 -11.42 -19.44
N PHE A 32 -10.51 -11.17 -18.72
CA PHE A 32 -11.13 -12.17 -17.84
C PHE A 32 -11.71 -13.33 -18.63
N ALA A 33 -12.40 -13.07 -19.75
CA ALA A 33 -12.88 -14.14 -20.63
C ALA A 33 -11.73 -15.00 -21.19
N ALA A 34 -10.61 -14.37 -21.57
CA ALA A 34 -9.41 -15.10 -22.00
C ALA A 34 -8.84 -15.99 -20.88
N LEU A 35 -8.84 -15.55 -19.61
CA LEU A 35 -8.47 -16.40 -18.48
C LEU A 35 -9.41 -17.60 -18.28
N CYS A 36 -10.69 -17.46 -18.64
CA CYS A 36 -11.66 -18.55 -18.55
C CYS A 36 -11.49 -19.61 -19.64
N VAL A 37 -11.03 -19.23 -20.83
CA VAL A 37 -10.96 -20.17 -22.01
C VAL A 37 -9.56 -20.72 -22.28
N THR A 38 -8.50 -20.02 -21.85
CA THR A 38 -7.12 -20.46 -22.09
C THR A 38 -6.73 -21.59 -21.14
N ASP A 39 -6.15 -22.67 -21.65
CA ASP A 39 -5.68 -23.79 -20.87
C ASP A 39 -4.47 -23.40 -20.00
N THR A 40 -4.78 -23.07 -18.75
CA THR A 40 -3.83 -22.57 -17.74
C THR A 40 -4.33 -22.92 -16.34
N PRO A 41 -3.45 -22.96 -15.31
CA PRO A 41 -3.88 -23.21 -13.93
C PRO A 41 -4.95 -22.23 -13.42
N ALA A 42 -4.99 -21.02 -13.96
CA ALA A 42 -6.05 -20.06 -13.63
C ALA A 42 -7.43 -20.53 -14.11
N ARG A 43 -7.51 -21.18 -15.29
CA ARG A 43 -8.73 -21.80 -15.80
C ARG A 43 -9.19 -22.97 -14.93
N ASP A 44 -8.25 -23.79 -14.48
CA ASP A 44 -8.57 -24.93 -13.61
C ASP A 44 -9.20 -24.46 -12.30
N ILE A 45 -8.63 -23.42 -11.68
CA ILE A 45 -9.20 -22.78 -10.48
C ILE A 45 -10.62 -22.25 -10.75
N LEU A 46 -10.85 -21.63 -11.91
CA LEU A 46 -12.17 -21.11 -12.28
C LEU A 46 -13.17 -22.26 -12.49
N ASN A 47 -12.79 -23.33 -13.18
CA ASN A 47 -13.63 -24.51 -13.41
C ASN A 47 -14.03 -25.22 -12.11
N GLU A 48 -13.14 -25.31 -11.14
CA GLU A 48 -13.42 -25.94 -9.85
C GLU A 48 -14.35 -25.10 -8.94
N ASN A 49 -14.34 -23.79 -9.09
CA ASN A 49 -15.03 -22.87 -8.18
C ASN A 49 -16.25 -22.16 -8.79
N ILE A 50 -16.47 -22.30 -10.10
CA ILE A 50 -17.65 -21.75 -10.79
C ILE A 50 -18.55 -22.91 -11.26
N PRO A 51 -19.77 -23.05 -10.72
CA PRO A 51 -20.68 -24.14 -11.09
C PRO A 51 -21.03 -24.18 -12.58
N ASP A 52 -21.13 -23.04 -13.22
CA ASP A 52 -21.44 -22.92 -14.65
C ASP A 52 -20.59 -21.82 -15.32
N LEU A 53 -19.38 -22.21 -15.76
CA LEU A 53 -18.46 -21.32 -16.46
C LEU A 53 -19.00 -20.93 -17.85
N SER A 54 -19.84 -21.78 -18.47
CA SER A 54 -20.43 -21.48 -19.79
C SER A 54 -21.40 -20.29 -19.70
N LEU A 55 -22.15 -20.17 -18.62
CA LEU A 55 -23.02 -19.03 -18.37
C LEU A 55 -22.23 -17.71 -18.20
N VAL A 56 -21.06 -17.79 -17.57
CA VAL A 56 -20.17 -16.62 -17.43
C VAL A 56 -19.68 -16.16 -18.79
N LEU A 57 -19.23 -17.10 -19.64
CA LEU A 57 -18.73 -16.81 -20.99
C LEU A 57 -19.86 -16.27 -21.90
N GLU A 58 -21.06 -16.85 -21.87
CA GLU A 58 -22.22 -16.37 -22.60
C GLU A 58 -22.56 -14.91 -22.24
N ARG A 59 -22.56 -14.60 -20.93
CA ARG A 59 -22.82 -13.20 -20.47
C ARG A 59 -21.71 -12.22 -20.86
N LEU A 60 -20.48 -12.68 -20.92
CA LEU A 60 -19.37 -11.91 -21.45
C LEU A 60 -19.36 -11.87 -22.99
N GLY A 61 -20.27 -12.59 -23.65
CA GLY A 61 -20.44 -12.66 -25.10
C GLY A 61 -19.22 -13.29 -25.79
N VAL A 62 -18.70 -14.38 -25.24
CA VAL A 62 -17.55 -15.14 -25.79
C VAL A 62 -18.01 -16.55 -26.00
N GLU A 63 -18.04 -16.99 -27.28
CA GLU A 63 -18.45 -18.31 -27.71
C GLU A 63 -17.30 -18.93 -28.49
N GLY A 64 -16.60 -19.92 -27.95
CA GLY A 64 -15.63 -20.70 -28.71
C GLY A 64 -14.40 -21.17 -27.95
N GLU A 65 -13.75 -22.19 -28.52
CA GLU A 65 -12.41 -22.64 -28.18
C GLU A 65 -11.41 -21.93 -29.10
N TYR A 66 -10.36 -21.37 -28.54
CA TYR A 66 -9.33 -20.64 -29.29
C TYR A 66 -8.07 -21.52 -29.37
N GLU A 67 -7.93 -22.25 -30.49
CA GLU A 67 -6.70 -22.98 -30.78
C GLU A 67 -5.67 -22.05 -31.42
N MET A 68 -4.43 -22.12 -30.99
CA MET A 68 -3.33 -21.30 -31.52
C MET A 68 -2.10 -22.13 -31.84
N ASP A 69 -1.44 -21.76 -32.95
CA ASP A 69 -0.13 -22.26 -33.30
C ASP A 69 0.96 -21.47 -32.56
N ASP A 70 1.99 -22.15 -32.03
CA ASP A 70 3.11 -21.52 -31.29
C ASP A 70 3.81 -20.40 -32.07
N SER A 71 3.79 -20.47 -33.41
CA SER A 71 4.38 -19.43 -34.26
C SER A 71 3.61 -18.10 -34.23
N ALA A 72 2.29 -18.11 -34.02
CA ALA A 72 1.43 -16.95 -33.92
C ALA A 72 1.40 -16.33 -32.52
N LEU A 73 1.67 -17.13 -31.50
CA LEU A 73 1.49 -16.78 -30.10
C LEU A 73 2.27 -15.51 -29.68
N LYS A 74 3.55 -15.45 -30.02
CA LYS A 74 4.40 -14.33 -29.64
C LYS A 74 3.98 -13.03 -30.34
N MET A 75 3.64 -13.11 -31.61
CA MET A 75 3.20 -11.94 -32.39
C MET A 75 1.85 -11.40 -31.87
N LEU A 76 0.91 -12.29 -31.56
CA LEU A 76 -0.40 -11.92 -31.01
C LEU A 76 -0.28 -11.35 -29.60
N ALA A 77 0.58 -11.92 -28.75
CA ALA A 77 0.81 -11.41 -27.40
C ALA A 77 1.45 -10.01 -27.42
N ASP A 78 2.44 -9.75 -28.27
CA ASP A 78 3.07 -8.43 -28.42
C ASP A 78 2.06 -7.39 -28.94
N ARG A 79 1.21 -7.76 -29.88
CA ARG A 79 0.12 -6.94 -30.40
C ARG A 79 -0.91 -6.62 -29.31
N ALA A 80 -1.32 -7.66 -28.54
CA ALA A 80 -2.23 -7.54 -27.41
C ALA A 80 -1.70 -6.54 -26.39
N PHE A 81 -0.41 -6.60 -26.07
CA PHE A 81 0.20 -5.72 -25.08
C PHE A 81 0.13 -4.24 -25.46
N SER A 82 0.27 -3.92 -26.76
CA SER A 82 0.10 -2.55 -27.27
C SER A 82 -1.36 -2.08 -27.27
N SER A 83 -2.32 -3.01 -27.36
CA SER A 83 -3.77 -2.76 -27.42
C SER A 83 -4.45 -2.76 -26.03
N LEU A 84 -3.70 -2.91 -24.93
CA LEU A 84 -4.27 -2.90 -23.59
C LEU A 84 -4.82 -1.53 -23.22
N ARG A 85 -6.07 -1.51 -22.75
CA ARG A 85 -6.69 -0.34 -22.16
C ARG A 85 -6.00 0.04 -20.83
N ILE A 86 -6.14 1.28 -20.39
CA ILE A 86 -5.40 1.81 -19.22
C ILE A 86 -5.74 1.07 -17.90
N ASP A 87 -6.98 0.63 -17.73
CA ASP A 87 -7.42 -0.18 -16.60
C ASP A 87 -6.77 -1.57 -16.61
N VAL A 88 -6.67 -2.22 -17.78
CA VAL A 88 -5.99 -3.50 -17.93
C VAL A 88 -4.48 -3.36 -17.72
N ARG A 89 -3.84 -2.28 -18.15
CA ARG A 89 -2.44 -1.99 -17.84
C ARG A 89 -2.20 -1.88 -16.33
N ARG A 90 -3.16 -1.31 -15.59
CA ARG A 90 -3.11 -1.28 -14.12
C ARG A 90 -3.24 -2.67 -13.49
N ILE A 91 -4.07 -3.56 -14.06
CA ILE A 91 -4.15 -4.96 -13.62
C ILE A 91 -2.78 -5.63 -13.77
N PHE A 92 -2.11 -5.48 -14.92
CA PHE A 92 -0.77 -6.03 -15.14
C PHE A 92 0.29 -5.42 -14.22
N ALA A 93 0.24 -4.12 -13.94
CA ALA A 93 1.17 -3.49 -13.00
C ALA A 93 1.02 -4.03 -11.58
N ASN A 94 -0.21 -4.19 -11.11
CA ASN A 94 -0.52 -4.76 -9.80
C ASN A 94 -0.16 -6.26 -9.73
N ALA A 95 -0.38 -7.01 -10.80
CA ALA A 95 0.01 -8.41 -10.90
C ALA A 95 1.53 -8.60 -10.88
N ALA A 96 2.30 -7.68 -11.50
CA ALA A 96 3.76 -7.69 -11.42
C ALA A 96 4.26 -7.34 -10.00
N ASP A 97 3.57 -6.46 -9.26
CA ASP A 97 3.89 -6.19 -7.87
C ASP A 97 3.57 -7.39 -6.98
N LEU A 98 2.41 -8.01 -7.17
CA LEU A 98 2.02 -9.24 -6.50
C LEU A 98 3.04 -10.36 -6.75
N SER A 99 3.45 -10.58 -8.00
CA SER A 99 4.47 -11.57 -8.39
C SER A 99 5.81 -11.37 -7.65
N ARG A 100 6.23 -10.10 -7.44
CA ARG A 100 7.43 -9.81 -6.63
C ARG A 100 7.24 -10.20 -5.16
N ARG A 101 6.06 -9.98 -4.61
CA ARG A 101 5.72 -10.29 -3.20
C ARG A 101 5.55 -11.79 -2.96
N THR A 102 5.08 -12.54 -3.97
CA THR A 102 4.87 -13.99 -3.90
C THR A 102 6.12 -14.81 -4.28
N GLY A 103 7.26 -14.16 -4.57
CA GLY A 103 8.54 -14.83 -4.80
C GLY A 103 8.85 -15.20 -6.26
N PHE A 104 8.01 -14.77 -7.22
CA PHE A 104 8.18 -15.09 -8.67
C PHE A 104 9.08 -14.09 -9.42
N LYS A 105 9.90 -13.32 -8.70
CA LYS A 105 10.89 -12.37 -9.28
C LYS A 105 10.30 -11.39 -10.30
N GLY A 106 9.00 -11.09 -10.18
CA GLY A 106 8.28 -10.15 -11.05
C GLY A 106 7.83 -10.72 -12.40
N ALA A 107 7.88 -12.06 -12.59
CA ALA A 107 7.23 -12.73 -13.72
C ALA A 107 5.73 -12.88 -13.43
N VAL A 108 4.88 -12.36 -14.31
CA VAL A 108 3.43 -12.40 -14.14
C VAL A 108 2.87 -13.68 -14.72
N ASN A 109 2.18 -14.48 -13.88
CA ASN A 109 1.42 -15.68 -14.25
C ASN A 109 -0.07 -15.32 -14.40
N PRO A 110 -0.89 -16.16 -15.07
CA PRO A 110 -2.33 -15.98 -15.18
C PRO A 110 -3.04 -15.87 -13.83
N GLU A 111 -2.61 -16.59 -12.81
CA GLU A 111 -3.16 -16.59 -11.45
C GLU A 111 -2.95 -15.21 -10.76
N HIS A 112 -1.85 -14.52 -11.05
CA HIS A 112 -1.64 -13.17 -10.55
C HIS A 112 -2.64 -12.18 -11.17
N LEU A 113 -2.95 -12.33 -12.48
CA LEU A 113 -3.95 -11.50 -13.15
C LEU A 113 -5.34 -11.77 -12.59
N LEU A 114 -5.71 -13.05 -12.46
CA LEU A 114 -6.98 -13.49 -11.90
C LEU A 114 -7.15 -12.95 -10.47
N PHE A 115 -6.14 -13.11 -9.61
CA PHE A 115 -6.18 -12.61 -8.24
C PHE A 115 -6.41 -11.11 -8.17
N VAL A 116 -5.73 -10.32 -9.02
CA VAL A 116 -5.89 -8.87 -9.05
C VAL A 116 -7.29 -8.45 -9.51
N ILE A 117 -7.88 -9.17 -10.47
CA ILE A 117 -9.23 -8.89 -10.96
C ILE A 117 -10.26 -9.14 -9.86
N ILE A 118 -10.22 -10.32 -9.22
CA ILE A 118 -11.20 -10.72 -8.20
C ILE A 118 -11.00 -10.05 -6.84
N SER A 119 -9.78 -9.56 -6.54
CA SER A 119 -9.48 -8.88 -5.27
C SER A 119 -9.95 -7.42 -5.24
N ARG A 120 -10.39 -6.86 -6.35
CA ARG A 120 -10.92 -5.50 -6.42
C ARG A 120 -12.39 -5.48 -6.02
N LYS A 121 -12.86 -4.31 -5.55
CA LYS A 121 -14.27 -4.11 -5.23
C LYS A 121 -15.14 -4.29 -6.48
N ILE A 122 -16.35 -4.81 -6.31
CA ILE A 122 -17.37 -5.02 -7.36
C ILE A 122 -17.54 -3.79 -8.26
N SER A 123 -17.46 -2.58 -7.69
CA SER A 123 -17.57 -1.31 -8.41
C SER A 123 -16.52 -1.08 -9.52
N ASN A 124 -15.40 -1.80 -9.49
CA ASN A 124 -14.34 -1.63 -10.49
C ASN A 124 -14.50 -2.53 -11.72
N HIS A 125 -15.20 -3.67 -11.58
CA HIS A 125 -15.42 -4.66 -12.63
C HIS A 125 -16.88 -5.18 -12.61
N PRO A 126 -17.90 -4.32 -12.76
CA PRO A 126 -19.31 -4.70 -12.51
C PRO A 126 -19.81 -5.79 -13.45
N GLU A 127 -19.36 -5.83 -14.70
CA GLU A 127 -19.77 -6.84 -15.69
C GLU A 127 -19.21 -8.24 -15.33
N ILE A 128 -17.96 -8.31 -14.87
CA ILE A 128 -17.33 -9.56 -14.43
C ILE A 128 -18.03 -10.09 -13.19
N PHE A 129 -18.17 -9.27 -12.17
CA PHE A 129 -18.81 -9.68 -10.92
C PHE A 129 -20.29 -10.03 -11.09
N GLY A 130 -21.01 -9.28 -11.93
CA GLY A 130 -22.40 -9.62 -12.27
C GLY A 130 -22.55 -10.96 -13.00
N SER A 131 -21.57 -11.35 -13.82
CA SER A 131 -21.54 -12.66 -14.48
C SER A 131 -21.21 -13.79 -13.50
N LEU A 132 -20.26 -13.56 -12.58
CA LEU A 132 -19.90 -14.53 -11.52
C LEU A 132 -21.04 -14.75 -10.52
N GLU A 133 -21.71 -13.69 -10.10
CA GLU A 133 -22.87 -13.78 -9.20
C GLU A 133 -24.02 -14.56 -9.84
N ALA A 134 -24.29 -14.32 -11.13
CA ALA A 134 -25.33 -15.03 -11.86
C ALA A 134 -25.04 -16.52 -12.03
N ALA A 135 -23.77 -16.91 -12.12
CA ALA A 135 -23.31 -18.31 -12.16
C ALA A 135 -23.26 -18.96 -10.76
N GLY A 136 -23.66 -18.25 -9.70
CA GLY A 136 -23.64 -18.76 -8.33
C GLY A 136 -22.23 -18.97 -7.77
N CYS A 137 -21.25 -18.19 -8.22
CA CYS A 137 -19.85 -18.36 -7.90
C CYS A 137 -19.52 -17.85 -6.49
N ASP A 138 -18.72 -18.62 -5.75
CA ASP A 138 -18.07 -18.18 -4.53
C ASP A 138 -16.71 -17.51 -4.84
N VAL A 139 -16.73 -16.18 -4.91
CA VAL A 139 -15.51 -15.38 -5.20
C VAL A 139 -14.43 -15.56 -4.13
N GLU A 140 -14.81 -15.77 -2.86
CA GLU A 140 -13.84 -16.02 -1.78
C GLU A 140 -13.23 -17.42 -1.90
N GLY A 141 -13.98 -18.41 -2.41
CA GLY A 141 -13.46 -19.73 -2.75
C GLY A 141 -12.38 -19.64 -3.82
N ILE A 142 -12.62 -18.92 -4.93
CA ILE A 142 -11.60 -18.68 -5.98
C ILE A 142 -10.35 -18.03 -5.40
N ARG A 143 -10.53 -17.00 -4.57
CA ARG A 143 -9.43 -16.28 -3.96
C ARG A 143 -8.57 -17.18 -3.07
N SER A 144 -9.21 -18.03 -2.27
CA SER A 144 -8.53 -18.99 -1.41
C SER A 144 -7.76 -20.04 -2.21
N ALA A 145 -8.35 -20.56 -3.30
CA ALA A 145 -7.69 -21.51 -4.21
C ALA A 145 -6.42 -20.90 -4.83
N ILE A 146 -6.47 -19.64 -5.31
CA ILE A 146 -5.28 -18.98 -5.86
C ILE A 146 -4.18 -18.81 -4.81
N ILE A 147 -4.53 -18.45 -3.57
CA ILE A 147 -3.55 -18.32 -2.47
C ILE A 147 -2.87 -19.66 -2.19
N ASN A 148 -3.61 -20.77 -2.23
CA ASN A 148 -3.05 -22.10 -2.05
C ASN A 148 -2.05 -22.43 -3.16
N VAL A 149 -2.38 -22.15 -4.42
CA VAL A 149 -1.46 -22.33 -5.56
C VAL A 149 -0.18 -21.51 -5.39
N PHE A 150 -0.27 -20.27 -4.94
CA PHE A 150 0.92 -19.44 -4.67
C PHE A 150 1.79 -20.03 -3.56
N ASN A 151 1.18 -20.61 -2.52
CA ASN A 151 1.91 -21.25 -1.43
C ASN A 151 2.63 -22.54 -1.90
N GLU A 152 1.94 -23.41 -2.63
CA GLU A 152 2.51 -24.66 -3.17
C GLU A 152 3.67 -24.39 -4.14
N GLN A 153 3.51 -23.40 -5.04
CA GLN A 153 4.57 -23.03 -5.98
C GLN A 153 5.76 -22.37 -5.27
N ALA A 154 5.53 -21.63 -4.19
CA ALA A 154 6.59 -21.05 -3.38
C ALA A 154 7.36 -22.12 -2.57
N GLU A 155 6.71 -23.21 -2.16
CA GLU A 155 7.33 -24.36 -1.51
C GLU A 155 8.18 -25.17 -2.50
N ALA A 156 7.65 -25.47 -3.69
CA ALA A 156 8.37 -26.17 -4.75
C ALA A 156 9.64 -25.43 -5.21
N ALA A 157 9.57 -24.09 -5.28
CA ALA A 157 10.72 -23.26 -5.61
C ALA A 157 11.83 -23.27 -4.53
N ARG A 158 11.50 -23.66 -3.29
CA ARG A 158 12.47 -23.82 -2.18
C ARG A 158 13.11 -25.19 -2.16
N GLU A 159 12.34 -26.24 -2.46
CA GLU A 159 12.87 -27.60 -2.55
C GLU A 159 13.87 -27.74 -3.71
N GLY A 160 13.63 -27.05 -4.84
CA GLY A 160 14.56 -27.02 -5.98
C GLY A 160 15.90 -26.32 -5.69
N THR A 161 15.96 -25.41 -4.72
CA THR A 161 17.22 -24.74 -4.31
C THR A 161 18.05 -25.54 -3.31
N PHE A 162 17.47 -26.54 -2.65
CA PHE A 162 18.22 -27.46 -1.78
C PHE A 162 18.91 -28.63 -2.54
N ALA A 163 18.50 -28.90 -3.78
CA ALA A 163 19.06 -30.00 -4.59
C ALA A 163 20.32 -29.59 -5.38
N GLU A 164 20.66 -28.31 -5.51
CA GLU A 164 21.85 -27.85 -6.26
C GLU A 164 23.08 -27.55 -5.39
N ASN A 165 23.02 -27.71 -4.05
CA ASN A 165 24.14 -27.42 -3.14
C ASN A 165 24.59 -28.63 -2.31
N SER A 166 24.50 -29.84 -2.85
CA SER A 166 25.12 -31.03 -2.25
C SER A 166 26.17 -31.61 -3.20
N GLY A 167 27.33 -31.05 -3.18
CA GLY A 167 28.51 -31.55 -3.88
C GLY A 167 29.70 -30.66 -3.59
N ASP A 168 30.35 -30.88 -2.46
CA ASP A 168 31.79 -31.10 -2.29
C ASP A 168 32.10 -31.25 -0.79
N ASP A 169 32.53 -32.45 -0.47
CA ASP A 169 33.16 -32.81 0.79
C ASP A 169 34.47 -32.06 0.96
N ASP A 170 34.73 -31.46 2.15
CA ASP A 170 36.04 -31.50 2.73
C ASP A 170 35.95 -31.51 4.26
N GLU A 171 36.69 -32.46 4.81
CA GLU A 171 36.74 -32.92 6.19
C GLU A 171 37.27 -31.86 7.18
N LEU A 172 36.75 -31.99 8.37
CA LEU A 172 37.10 -31.44 9.69
C LEU A 172 38.60 -31.41 10.05
N PRO A 173 38.99 -30.79 11.18
CA PRO A 173 38.93 -31.54 12.43
C PRO A 173 38.38 -30.75 13.67
N ALA A 174 37.91 -31.58 14.59
CA ALA A 174 37.47 -31.23 15.92
C ALA A 174 38.57 -30.62 16.79
N GLY A 175 38.23 -29.57 17.55
CA GLY A 175 39.06 -28.95 18.57
C GLY A 175 38.21 -28.54 19.76
N GLU A 176 38.65 -28.99 20.91
CA GLU A 176 38.08 -28.94 22.25
C GLU A 176 37.74 -27.53 22.82
N PRO A 177 36.95 -27.45 23.90
CA PRO A 177 36.45 -26.20 24.46
C PRO A 177 37.46 -25.58 25.44
N ALA A 178 37.69 -24.28 25.36
CA ALA A 178 38.46 -23.50 26.32
C ALA A 178 37.76 -22.20 26.73
N PRO A 179 38.11 -21.55 27.83
CA PRO A 179 37.34 -21.39 29.02
C PRO A 179 36.67 -19.99 29.17
N ARG A 180 35.68 -19.94 30.05
CA ARG A 180 35.02 -18.72 30.55
C ARG A 180 36.05 -17.69 31.03
N ALA A 181 36.15 -16.56 30.40
CA ALA A 181 36.78 -15.36 30.92
C ALA A 181 35.72 -14.37 31.37
N ASN A 182 35.67 -14.22 32.68
CA ASN A 182 35.02 -13.15 33.43
C ASN A 182 35.55 -11.80 32.93
N ARG A 183 34.68 -10.92 32.43
CA ARG A 183 34.99 -9.51 32.22
C ARG A 183 33.96 -8.63 32.90
N SER A 184 34.47 -8.00 33.92
CA SER A 184 33.96 -6.93 34.73
C SER A 184 33.15 -5.87 33.96
N SER A 185 32.08 -5.47 34.61
CA SER A 185 31.27 -4.30 34.35
C SER A 185 32.07 -3.02 34.07
N GLU A 186 32.05 -2.54 32.88
CA GLU A 186 32.21 -1.10 32.63
C GLU A 186 30.85 -0.52 32.23
N LYS A 187 30.35 0.38 33.05
CA LYS A 187 29.22 1.24 32.76
C LYS A 187 29.60 2.17 31.61
N SER A 188 29.22 1.83 30.39
CA SER A 188 29.06 2.81 29.34
C SER A 188 27.61 3.27 29.30
N THR A 189 27.38 4.53 29.61
CA THR A 189 26.15 5.26 29.35
C THR A 189 26.01 5.46 27.83
N GLY A 190 25.62 4.38 27.12
CA GLY A 190 25.27 4.39 25.72
C GLY A 190 23.76 4.13 25.60
N LYS A 191 23.05 4.96 24.82
CA LYS A 191 21.63 4.83 24.48
C LYS A 191 21.29 3.35 24.24
N LYS A 192 20.41 2.78 25.03
CA LYS A 192 19.81 1.46 24.76
C LYS A 192 19.02 1.62 23.46
N GLY A 193 19.53 1.10 22.35
CA GLY A 193 18.79 1.06 21.10
C GLY A 193 17.61 0.08 21.23
N HIS A 194 16.42 0.53 20.91
CA HIS A 194 15.20 -0.30 20.89
C HIS A 194 15.14 -1.02 19.55
N LYS A 195 15.85 -2.16 19.43
CA LYS A 195 16.09 -2.86 18.16
C LYS A 195 14.81 -3.29 17.45
N THR A 196 13.81 -3.76 18.17
CA THR A 196 12.54 -4.23 17.59
C THR A 196 11.63 -3.06 17.27
N LEU A 197 11.54 -2.08 18.18
CA LEU A 197 10.79 -0.85 17.95
C LEU A 197 11.34 -0.03 16.78
N ASP A 198 12.66 0.11 16.66
CA ASP A 198 13.30 0.83 15.54
C ASP A 198 13.15 0.09 14.20
N LYS A 199 12.98 -1.24 14.24
CA LYS A 199 12.81 -2.06 13.03
C LYS A 199 11.38 -2.04 12.48
N PHE A 200 10.37 -2.04 13.34
CA PHE A 200 8.96 -2.21 12.96
C PHE A 200 8.08 -1.00 13.29
N GLY A 201 8.64 0.02 13.92
CA GLY A 201 7.96 1.25 14.27
C GLY A 201 8.74 2.47 13.82
N LYS A 202 8.07 3.62 13.88
CA LYS A 202 8.67 4.95 13.61
C LYS A 202 8.73 5.75 14.91
N ASN A 203 9.90 6.23 15.29
CA ASN A 203 10.05 7.14 16.42
C ASN A 203 9.57 8.54 16.04
N LEU A 204 8.31 8.85 16.33
CA LEU A 204 7.72 10.16 15.99
C LEU A 204 8.43 11.31 16.73
N THR A 205 8.83 11.12 17.98
CA THR A 205 9.53 12.18 18.74
C THR A 205 10.89 12.52 18.13
N GLU A 206 11.61 11.54 17.61
CA GLU A 206 12.87 11.77 16.91
C GLU A 206 12.66 12.45 15.55
N LEU A 207 11.64 12.03 14.79
CA LEU A 207 11.23 12.67 13.54
C LEU A 207 10.79 14.12 13.77
N ALA A 208 10.09 14.41 14.88
CA ALA A 208 9.72 15.75 15.29
C ALA A 208 10.96 16.64 15.53
N LYS A 209 11.97 16.12 16.25
CA LYS A 209 13.23 16.84 16.49
C LYS A 209 14.01 17.11 15.20
N GLN A 210 13.87 16.24 14.20
CA GLN A 210 14.49 16.40 12.88
C GLN A 210 13.69 17.32 11.93
N GLY A 211 12.53 17.83 12.36
CA GLY A 211 11.66 18.67 11.53
C GLY A 211 11.01 17.93 10.36
N LYS A 212 10.86 16.60 10.47
CA LYS A 212 10.29 15.74 9.43
C LYS A 212 8.79 15.47 9.59
N ILE A 213 8.20 15.93 10.68
CA ILE A 213 6.75 15.84 10.92
C ILE A 213 6.07 17.11 10.43
N ASP A 214 4.87 16.95 9.90
CA ASP A 214 4.03 18.06 9.45
C ASP A 214 3.53 18.90 10.63
N PRO A 215 3.35 20.20 10.43
CA PRO A 215 2.71 21.04 11.44
C PRO A 215 1.27 20.57 11.66
N VAL A 216 0.90 20.33 12.91
CA VAL A 216 -0.45 19.91 13.28
C VAL A 216 -1.25 21.17 13.67
N ILE A 217 -2.34 21.40 12.97
CA ILE A 217 -3.16 22.62 13.07
C ILE A 217 -4.58 22.22 13.48
N GLY A 218 -5.19 22.98 14.40
CA GLY A 218 -6.60 22.84 14.81
C GLY A 218 -6.91 21.58 15.61
N ARG A 219 -5.90 20.99 16.30
CA ARG A 219 -6.05 19.75 17.13
C ARG A 219 -5.55 19.94 18.57
N GLU A 220 -5.48 21.18 19.04
CA GLU A 220 -4.95 21.51 20.37
C GLU A 220 -5.79 20.92 21.49
N GLU A 221 -7.11 20.88 21.35
CA GLU A 221 -8.03 20.33 22.35
C GLU A 221 -7.88 18.83 22.48
N GLU A 222 -7.84 18.10 21.37
CA GLU A 222 -7.67 16.65 21.35
C GLU A 222 -6.29 16.25 21.88
N ILE A 223 -5.21 16.96 21.49
CA ILE A 223 -3.86 16.71 22.00
C ILE A 223 -3.82 16.96 23.51
N SER A 224 -4.43 18.07 23.99
CA SER A 224 -4.54 18.35 25.42
C SER A 224 -5.31 17.26 26.17
N ARG A 225 -6.40 16.76 25.57
CA ARG A 225 -7.18 15.65 26.12
C ARG A 225 -6.39 14.35 26.19
N VAL A 226 -5.62 14.03 25.16
CA VAL A 226 -4.70 12.88 25.13
C VAL A 226 -3.67 13.00 26.26
N MET A 227 -3.03 14.15 26.45
CA MET A 227 -2.09 14.38 27.53
C MET A 227 -2.73 14.21 28.91
N GLN A 228 -3.95 14.75 29.11
CA GLN A 228 -4.69 14.58 30.37
C GLN A 228 -4.95 13.11 30.68
N ILE A 229 -5.31 12.29 29.67
CA ILE A 229 -5.59 10.86 29.82
C ILE A 229 -4.30 10.11 30.18
N LEU A 230 -3.20 10.38 29.49
CA LEU A 230 -1.90 9.73 29.74
C LEU A 230 -1.39 9.92 31.18
N ILE A 231 -1.77 11.02 31.85
CA ILE A 231 -1.37 11.31 33.24
C ILE A 231 -2.28 10.64 34.28
N ARG A 232 -3.44 10.10 33.87
CA ARG A 232 -4.39 9.47 34.80
C ARG A 232 -3.81 8.22 35.45
N ARG A 233 -4.26 7.95 36.68
CA ARG A 233 -3.89 6.72 37.39
C ARG A 233 -4.53 5.45 36.82
N THR A 234 -5.72 5.58 36.27
CA THR A 234 -6.50 4.50 35.66
C THR A 234 -7.11 5.00 34.35
N LYS A 235 -7.40 4.10 33.39
CA LYS A 235 -7.85 4.45 32.04
C LYS A 235 -6.89 5.48 31.41
N ASN A 236 -5.60 5.19 31.50
CA ASN A 236 -4.51 6.08 31.07
C ASN A 236 -4.08 5.84 29.63
N ASN A 237 -4.83 5.04 28.86
CA ASN A 237 -4.61 4.80 27.44
C ASN A 237 -5.70 5.50 26.63
N PRO A 238 -5.40 6.62 25.96
CA PRO A 238 -6.36 7.27 25.07
C PRO A 238 -6.61 6.42 23.81
N CYS A 239 -7.86 6.37 23.38
CA CYS A 239 -8.23 5.81 22.09
C CYS A 239 -8.90 6.90 21.24
N LEU A 240 -8.23 7.31 20.17
CA LEU A 240 -8.72 8.26 19.19
C LEU A 240 -9.78 7.58 18.33
N VAL A 241 -11.00 8.07 18.39
CA VAL A 241 -12.15 7.46 17.72
C VAL A 241 -12.78 8.47 16.78
N GLY A 242 -12.85 8.13 15.50
CA GLY A 242 -13.43 9.02 14.47
C GLY A 242 -13.37 8.38 13.10
N ASP A 243 -13.99 9.01 12.14
CA ASP A 243 -14.05 8.54 10.76
C ASP A 243 -12.68 8.43 10.10
N PRO A 244 -12.51 7.62 9.05
CA PRO A 244 -11.26 7.56 8.32
C PRO A 244 -10.97 8.91 7.65
N GLY A 245 -9.69 9.34 7.67
CA GLY A 245 -9.27 10.59 7.03
C GLY A 245 -9.47 11.89 7.84
N VAL A 246 -10.03 11.82 9.08
CA VAL A 246 -10.20 13.02 9.93
C VAL A 246 -8.93 13.50 10.61
N GLY A 247 -7.81 12.78 10.48
CA GLY A 247 -6.51 13.18 11.04
C GLY A 247 -6.19 12.61 12.41
N LYS A 248 -6.63 11.39 12.75
CA LYS A 248 -6.30 10.72 14.02
C LYS A 248 -4.78 10.57 14.21
N THR A 249 -4.06 10.19 13.18
CA THR A 249 -2.59 10.03 13.20
C THR A 249 -1.88 11.36 13.46
N ALA A 250 -2.39 12.47 12.91
CA ALA A 250 -1.86 13.80 13.13
C ALA A 250 -1.88 14.21 14.62
N ILE A 251 -2.85 13.75 15.41
CA ILE A 251 -2.91 14.01 16.86
C ILE A 251 -1.72 13.38 17.60
N ALA A 252 -1.34 12.15 17.22
CA ALA A 252 -0.17 11.49 17.80
C ALA A 252 1.14 12.18 17.36
N GLU A 253 1.21 12.64 16.12
CA GLU A 253 2.32 13.46 15.59
C GLU A 253 2.40 14.80 16.31
N GLY A 254 1.27 15.48 16.54
CA GLY A 254 1.20 16.73 17.30
C GLY A 254 1.64 16.57 18.76
N LEU A 255 1.31 15.46 19.40
CA LEU A 255 1.84 15.14 20.73
C LEU A 255 3.37 14.97 20.68
N ALA A 256 3.90 14.27 19.68
CA ALA A 256 5.34 14.07 19.51
C ALA A 256 6.06 15.41 19.25
N LEU A 257 5.47 16.34 18.48
CA LEU A 257 5.99 17.70 18.29
C LEU A 257 6.03 18.45 19.61
N LYS A 258 4.93 18.48 20.38
CA LYS A 258 4.89 19.16 21.70
C LYS A 258 5.89 18.58 22.69
N ILE A 259 6.13 17.25 22.67
CA ILE A 259 7.16 16.62 23.50
C ILE A 259 8.56 17.06 23.05
N ALA A 260 8.83 17.09 21.75
CA ALA A 260 10.12 17.51 21.19
C ALA A 260 10.45 18.97 21.53
N GLU A 261 9.44 19.85 21.55
CA GLU A 261 9.51 21.27 21.91
C GLU A 261 9.53 21.52 23.43
N ASN A 262 9.41 20.46 24.26
CA ASN A 262 9.20 20.55 25.70
C ASN A 262 7.95 21.35 26.13
N ASN A 263 6.98 21.48 25.27
CA ASN A 263 5.69 22.16 25.52
C ASN A 263 4.62 21.18 26.03
N VAL A 264 4.97 20.44 27.06
CA VAL A 264 4.13 19.41 27.70
C VAL A 264 4.32 19.44 29.23
N PRO A 265 3.34 18.94 30.02
CA PRO A 265 3.48 18.78 31.46
C PRO A 265 4.72 17.93 31.84
N ASP A 266 5.31 18.22 33.02
CA ASP A 266 6.55 17.57 33.48
C ASP A 266 6.51 16.03 33.46
N VAL A 267 5.34 15.45 33.71
CA VAL A 267 5.12 13.99 33.71
C VAL A 267 5.29 13.37 32.29
N ILE A 268 5.07 14.14 31.24
CA ILE A 268 5.18 13.69 29.87
C ILE A 268 6.52 14.10 29.24
N LYS A 269 7.25 15.02 29.86
CA LYS A 269 8.59 15.43 29.38
C LYS A 269 9.52 14.26 29.25
N GLY A 270 10.24 14.18 28.15
CA GLY A 270 11.18 13.11 27.87
C GLY A 270 10.55 11.79 27.43
N LYS A 271 9.22 11.72 27.31
CA LYS A 271 8.57 10.56 26.71
C LYS A 271 8.89 10.46 25.22
N ILE A 272 8.82 9.24 24.69
CA ILE A 272 9.11 8.91 23.29
C ILE A 272 7.87 8.25 22.71
N VAL A 273 7.32 8.82 21.65
CA VAL A 273 6.17 8.27 20.94
C VAL A 273 6.68 7.44 19.77
N TYR A 274 6.38 6.14 19.78
CA TYR A 274 6.62 5.23 18.67
C TYR A 274 5.31 4.91 17.95
N SER A 275 5.23 5.18 16.66
CA SER A 275 4.12 4.72 15.81
C SER A 275 4.42 3.32 15.30
N MET A 276 3.48 2.40 15.52
CA MET A 276 3.56 1.02 15.04
C MET A 276 2.94 0.90 13.65
N GLU A 277 3.66 0.26 12.74
CA GLU A 277 3.14 -0.12 11.43
C GLU A 277 2.75 -1.60 11.42
N MET A 278 1.45 -1.88 11.59
CA MET A 278 0.93 -3.26 11.61
C MET A 278 1.25 -4.03 10.33
N GLY A 279 1.20 -3.36 9.18
CA GLY A 279 1.55 -3.95 7.90
C GLY A 279 3.01 -4.45 7.83
N SER A 280 3.95 -3.71 8.43
CA SER A 280 5.37 -4.11 8.46
C SER A 280 5.63 -5.27 9.41
N MET A 281 4.81 -5.45 10.44
CA MET A 281 4.91 -6.56 11.40
C MET A 281 4.40 -7.89 10.82
N VAL A 282 3.36 -7.84 10.00
CA VAL A 282 2.82 -8.99 9.27
C VAL A 282 3.68 -9.32 8.06
N ALA A 283 4.23 -8.31 7.39
CA ALA A 283 5.06 -8.50 6.20
C ALA A 283 6.29 -9.38 6.51
N GLY A 284 6.44 -10.48 5.76
CA GLY A 284 7.56 -11.42 5.91
C GLY A 284 7.49 -12.35 7.12
N SER A 285 6.38 -12.36 7.88
CA SER A 285 6.13 -13.46 8.84
C SER A 285 5.52 -14.64 8.07
N LYS A 286 6.25 -15.75 8.01
CA LYS A 286 5.79 -16.98 7.34
C LYS A 286 4.84 -17.81 8.21
N TYR A 287 4.95 -17.66 9.51
CA TYR A 287 4.20 -18.41 10.50
C TYR A 287 3.57 -17.48 11.51
N ARG A 288 2.38 -17.83 12.00
CA ARG A 288 1.67 -17.13 13.07
C ARG A 288 2.55 -16.84 14.29
N GLY A 289 3.37 -17.79 14.70
CA GLY A 289 4.28 -17.66 15.84
C GLY A 289 5.35 -16.57 15.65
N GLU A 290 5.82 -16.31 14.43
CA GLU A 290 6.79 -15.23 14.20
C GLU A 290 6.18 -13.83 14.41
N PHE A 291 4.92 -13.65 14.03
CA PHE A 291 4.20 -12.39 14.27
C PHE A 291 3.93 -12.18 15.76
N GLU A 292 3.46 -13.24 16.45
CA GLU A 292 3.24 -13.20 17.90
C GLU A 292 4.55 -12.90 18.66
N GLU A 293 5.66 -13.50 18.23
CA GLU A 293 6.99 -13.25 18.80
C GLU A 293 7.47 -11.82 18.54
N ARG A 294 7.25 -11.27 17.33
CA ARG A 294 7.61 -9.87 17.01
C ARG A 294 6.82 -8.88 17.85
N ILE A 295 5.50 -9.08 18.00
CA ILE A 295 4.67 -8.25 18.87
C ILE A 295 5.14 -8.36 20.32
N LYS A 296 5.38 -9.57 20.81
CA LYS A 296 5.84 -9.80 22.16
C LYS A 296 7.17 -9.09 22.43
N ASN A 297 8.17 -9.28 21.57
CA ASN A 297 9.48 -8.65 21.73
C ASN A 297 9.38 -7.12 21.72
N MET A 298 8.52 -6.55 20.89
CA MET A 298 8.29 -5.12 20.83
C MET A 298 7.57 -4.59 22.08
N LEU A 299 6.56 -5.30 22.57
CA LEU A 299 5.87 -4.94 23.83
C LEU A 299 6.83 -5.07 25.02
N ASP A 300 7.68 -6.10 25.06
CA ASP A 300 8.69 -6.28 26.09
C ASP A 300 9.73 -5.14 26.06
N GLU A 301 10.15 -4.65 24.87
CA GLU A 301 11.01 -3.47 24.75
C GLU A 301 10.28 -2.19 25.24
N ALA A 302 9.00 -2.02 24.93
CA ALA A 302 8.20 -0.87 25.37
C ALA A 302 7.99 -0.89 26.91
N VAL A 303 7.79 -2.06 27.51
CA VAL A 303 7.67 -2.23 28.98
C VAL A 303 9.02 -1.98 29.67
N ALA A 304 10.13 -2.34 29.03
CA ALA A 304 11.46 -2.14 29.60
C ALA A 304 11.89 -0.66 29.70
N ASP A 305 11.29 0.23 28.92
CA ASP A 305 11.49 1.68 29.01
C ASP A 305 10.17 2.39 29.30
N PRO A 306 9.94 2.84 30.53
CA PRO A 306 8.71 3.53 30.93
C PRO A 306 8.49 4.88 30.23
N ASN A 307 9.46 5.38 29.46
CA ASN A 307 9.31 6.59 28.68
C ASN A 307 8.65 6.36 27.32
N ILE A 308 8.46 5.12 26.90
CA ILE A 308 7.85 4.81 25.63
C ILE A 308 6.33 4.89 25.72
N ILE A 309 5.74 5.55 24.73
CA ILE A 309 4.31 5.55 24.42
C ILE A 309 4.14 4.95 23.03
N LEU A 310 3.37 3.88 22.92
CA LEU A 310 3.06 3.25 21.63
C LEU A 310 1.83 3.91 21.02
N PHE A 311 1.95 4.41 19.81
CA PHE A 311 0.80 4.77 18.96
C PHE A 311 0.49 3.60 18.03
N ILE A 312 -0.74 3.12 18.08
CA ILE A 312 -1.22 1.99 17.28
C ILE A 312 -2.39 2.47 16.45
N ASP A 313 -2.15 2.65 15.15
CA ASP A 313 -3.23 2.91 14.22
C ASP A 313 -4.00 1.62 13.94
N GLU A 314 -5.31 1.74 13.68
CA GLU A 314 -6.21 0.61 13.50
C GLU A 314 -6.10 -0.44 14.64
N ILE A 315 -6.10 0.02 15.92
CA ILE A 315 -5.91 -0.85 17.10
C ILE A 315 -6.90 -2.03 17.14
N HIS A 316 -8.04 -1.91 16.46
CA HIS A 316 -9.03 -2.98 16.33
C HIS A 316 -8.45 -4.22 15.64
N THR A 317 -7.46 -4.07 14.76
CA THR A 317 -6.80 -5.19 14.07
C THR A 317 -6.05 -6.10 15.03
N LEU A 318 -5.51 -5.54 16.12
CA LEU A 318 -4.85 -6.31 17.17
C LEU A 318 -5.84 -6.99 18.13
N VAL A 319 -7.02 -6.38 18.33
CA VAL A 319 -8.02 -6.81 19.30
C VAL A 319 -9.05 -7.74 18.67
N GLY A 320 -9.47 -7.46 17.43
CA GLY A 320 -10.53 -8.18 16.72
C GLY A 320 -10.11 -9.43 15.96
N ALA A 321 -8.83 -9.67 15.90
CA ALA A 321 -8.27 -10.81 15.19
C ALA A 321 -8.69 -12.21 15.76
N GLY A 322 -9.43 -12.28 16.88
CA GLY A 322 -9.87 -13.51 17.57
C GLY A 322 -11.19 -14.13 17.15
N GLU A 323 -12.05 -13.43 16.41
CA GLU A 323 -13.44 -13.87 16.16
C GLU A 323 -13.73 -14.54 14.81
N SER A 324 -12.82 -14.50 13.84
CA SER A 324 -13.02 -15.21 12.57
C SER A 324 -12.62 -16.68 12.67
N GLN A 325 -13.54 -17.55 12.28
CA GLN A 325 -13.36 -19.01 12.17
C GLN A 325 -12.17 -19.33 11.26
N GLY A 326 -11.01 -19.59 11.86
CA GLY A 326 -9.81 -19.92 11.09
C GLY A 326 -8.50 -19.42 11.68
N GLY A 327 -8.40 -19.23 13.01
CA GLY A 327 -7.10 -19.07 13.67
C GLY A 327 -6.51 -17.67 13.58
N SER A 328 -7.27 -16.66 13.92
CA SER A 328 -6.81 -15.28 13.94
C SER A 328 -5.84 -14.99 15.09
N MET A 329 -4.93 -14.07 14.80
CA MET A 329 -3.83 -13.60 15.62
C MET A 329 -4.33 -12.98 16.91
N ASP A 330 -4.04 -13.60 18.07
CA ASP A 330 -4.53 -13.15 19.36
C ASP A 330 -3.52 -12.24 20.07
N ALA A 331 -3.10 -11.17 19.39
CA ALA A 331 -2.22 -10.15 19.98
C ALA A 331 -2.87 -9.46 21.19
N ALA A 332 -4.19 -9.45 21.26
CA ALA A 332 -4.92 -8.94 22.41
C ALA A 332 -4.58 -9.68 23.70
N ASN A 333 -4.41 -11.00 23.65
CA ASN A 333 -4.07 -11.78 24.83
C ASN A 333 -2.66 -11.50 25.35
N ILE A 334 -1.75 -11.05 24.49
CA ILE A 334 -0.41 -10.61 24.90
C ILE A 334 -0.47 -9.21 25.52
N MET A 335 -1.29 -8.30 24.97
CA MET A 335 -1.42 -6.92 25.44
C MET A 335 -2.23 -6.78 26.75
N LYS A 336 -3.33 -7.53 26.90
CA LYS A 336 -4.25 -7.41 28.05
C LYS A 336 -3.56 -7.49 29.42
N PRO A 337 -2.64 -8.43 29.70
CA PRO A 337 -1.93 -8.48 30.95
C PRO A 337 -1.07 -7.24 31.22
N LEU A 338 -0.38 -6.71 30.20
CA LEU A 338 0.50 -5.54 30.32
C LEU A 338 -0.29 -4.26 30.58
N LEU A 339 -1.42 -4.08 29.90
CA LEU A 339 -2.36 -2.98 30.14
C LEU A 339 -2.98 -3.07 31.53
N THR A 340 -3.25 -4.29 32.01
CA THR A 340 -3.85 -4.51 33.34
C THR A 340 -2.90 -4.11 34.46
N LYS A 341 -1.61 -4.32 34.29
CA LYS A 341 -0.59 -3.95 35.28
C LYS A 341 -0.12 -2.49 35.17
N ASN A 342 -0.62 -1.70 34.20
CA ASN A 342 -0.14 -0.35 33.87
C ASN A 342 1.36 -0.29 33.50
N GLU A 343 1.90 -1.37 32.98
CA GLU A 343 3.29 -1.46 32.55
C GLU A 343 3.50 -0.86 31.16
N LEU A 344 2.41 -0.64 30.40
CA LEU A 344 2.42 -0.17 29.03
C LEU A 344 1.48 1.04 28.84
N GLN A 345 1.93 2.06 28.11
CA GLN A 345 1.13 3.20 27.69
C GLN A 345 0.88 3.14 26.19
N ILE A 346 -0.40 3.17 25.80
CA ILE A 346 -0.82 3.08 24.41
C ILE A 346 -1.75 4.25 24.06
N ILE A 347 -1.54 4.80 22.87
CA ILE A 347 -2.51 5.65 22.15
C ILE A 347 -3.06 4.80 21.02
N GLY A 348 -4.32 4.41 21.07
CA GLY A 348 -4.98 3.70 19.98
C GLY A 348 -5.68 4.67 19.02
N ALA A 349 -5.83 4.29 17.75
CA ALA A 349 -6.71 4.97 16.80
C ALA A 349 -7.61 3.94 16.11
N THR A 350 -8.91 4.26 15.92
CA THR A 350 -9.89 3.37 15.28
C THR A 350 -11.13 4.17 14.86
N THR A 351 -12.08 3.53 14.20
CA THR A 351 -13.40 4.11 13.91
C THR A 351 -14.38 3.92 15.08
N LEU A 352 -15.52 4.61 15.05
CA LEU A 352 -16.55 4.49 16.09
C LEU A 352 -17.15 3.08 16.15
N ASP A 353 -17.44 2.51 15.01
CA ASP A 353 -18.06 1.18 14.87
C ASP A 353 -17.08 0.09 15.38
N GLU A 354 -15.81 0.19 15.00
CA GLU A 354 -14.77 -0.75 15.44
C GLU A 354 -14.47 -0.63 16.93
N TYR A 355 -14.47 0.58 17.48
CA TYR A 355 -14.32 0.81 18.90
C TYR A 355 -15.43 0.12 19.70
N SER A 356 -16.68 0.32 19.27
CA SER A 356 -17.85 -0.30 19.92
C SER A 356 -17.88 -1.82 19.74
N LYS A 357 -17.43 -2.32 18.59
CA LYS A 357 -17.43 -3.76 18.29
C LYS A 357 -16.34 -4.52 19.03
N PHE A 358 -15.13 -3.97 19.15
CA PHE A 358 -13.95 -4.70 19.60
C PHE A 358 -13.42 -4.26 20.97
N ILE A 359 -13.53 -2.97 21.35
CA ILE A 359 -12.99 -2.46 22.61
C ILE A 359 -14.05 -2.35 23.70
N GLU A 360 -15.22 -1.79 23.41
CA GLU A 360 -16.29 -1.65 24.42
C GLU A 360 -16.87 -3.00 24.87
N LYS A 361 -16.88 -4.01 23.99
CA LYS A 361 -17.36 -5.36 24.35
C LYS A 361 -16.39 -6.12 25.24
N ASP A 362 -15.12 -5.79 25.22
CA ASP A 362 -14.10 -6.40 26.05
C ASP A 362 -13.93 -5.62 27.37
N HIS A 363 -14.49 -6.12 28.45
CA HIS A 363 -14.46 -5.45 29.75
C HIS A 363 -13.04 -5.16 30.29
N ALA A 364 -12.01 -5.93 29.87
CA ALA A 364 -10.64 -5.69 30.30
C ALA A 364 -10.05 -4.47 29.58
N LEU A 365 -10.34 -4.31 28.29
CA LEU A 365 -9.91 -3.19 27.47
C LEU A 365 -10.71 -1.92 27.76
N GLU A 366 -12.04 -2.02 27.88
CA GLU A 366 -12.93 -0.90 28.20
C GLU A 366 -12.50 -0.17 29.48
N ARG A 367 -12.03 -0.92 30.51
CA ARG A 367 -11.52 -0.35 31.75
C ARG A 367 -10.14 0.27 31.63
N ARG A 368 -9.45 0.12 30.52
CA ARG A 368 -8.09 0.61 30.29
C ARG A 368 -8.01 1.73 29.26
N PHE A 369 -8.88 1.70 28.27
CA PHE A 369 -8.96 2.73 27.26
C PHE A 369 -9.96 3.83 27.63
N GLN A 370 -9.61 5.07 27.27
CA GLN A 370 -10.48 6.23 27.37
C GLN A 370 -10.70 6.80 25.97
N LYS A 371 -11.94 6.79 25.55
CA LYS A 371 -12.36 7.35 24.26
C LYS A 371 -12.08 8.84 24.16
N VAL A 372 -11.49 9.26 23.06
CA VAL A 372 -11.32 10.65 22.61
C VAL A 372 -11.96 10.74 21.23
N LEU A 373 -13.05 11.47 21.11
CA LEU A 373 -13.72 11.65 19.83
C LEU A 373 -12.91 12.63 18.98
N VAL A 374 -12.70 12.27 17.72
CA VAL A 374 -12.02 13.10 16.71
C VAL A 374 -13.00 13.33 15.59
N GLU A 375 -13.54 14.53 15.57
CA GLU A 375 -14.53 14.95 14.57
C GLU A 375 -13.86 15.47 13.30
N GLU A 376 -14.62 15.51 12.20
CA GLU A 376 -14.21 16.17 10.95
C GLU A 376 -13.94 17.66 11.27
N PRO A 377 -12.80 18.22 10.83
CA PRO A 377 -12.50 19.63 11.07
C PRO A 377 -13.49 20.55 10.34
N SER A 378 -13.68 21.75 10.87
CA SER A 378 -14.45 22.77 10.18
C SER A 378 -13.82 23.13 8.82
N ILE A 379 -14.59 23.77 7.94
CA ILE A 379 -14.07 24.23 6.65
C ILE A 379 -12.88 25.19 6.86
N GLU A 380 -12.98 26.06 7.86
CA GLU A 380 -11.97 27.05 8.22
C GLU A 380 -10.68 26.37 8.72
N ASP A 381 -10.81 25.38 9.60
CA ASP A 381 -9.68 24.60 10.11
C ASP A 381 -9.03 23.78 8.99
N ALA A 382 -9.85 23.17 8.12
CA ALA A 382 -9.35 22.43 6.98
C ALA A 382 -8.56 23.32 5.99
N ILE A 383 -9.00 24.55 5.76
CA ILE A 383 -8.26 25.54 4.96
C ILE A 383 -6.92 25.89 5.65
N ALA A 384 -6.92 26.07 6.98
CA ALA A 384 -5.69 26.33 7.72
C ALA A 384 -4.72 25.14 7.65
N ILE A 385 -5.23 23.90 7.76
CA ILE A 385 -4.44 22.67 7.59
C ILE A 385 -3.82 22.61 6.19
N MET A 386 -4.61 22.86 5.14
CA MET A 386 -4.13 22.84 3.76
C MET A 386 -3.04 23.89 3.52
N LYS A 387 -3.19 25.11 4.09
CA LYS A 387 -2.17 26.15 4.03
C LYS A 387 -0.88 25.74 4.75
N GLY A 388 -0.99 25.03 5.86
CA GLY A 388 0.16 24.50 6.60
C GLY A 388 0.92 23.40 5.85
N LEU A 389 0.21 22.58 5.08
CA LEU A 389 0.78 21.49 4.30
C LEU A 389 1.31 21.95 2.92
N ARG A 390 0.94 23.16 2.45
CA ARG A 390 1.24 23.68 1.11
C ARG A 390 2.68 23.50 0.69
N SER A 391 3.64 23.90 1.51
CA SER A 391 5.06 23.90 1.16
C SER A 391 5.56 22.51 0.78
N LYS A 392 5.06 21.46 1.44
CA LYS A 392 5.44 20.07 1.13
C LYS A 392 4.89 19.60 -0.20
N TYR A 393 3.65 19.95 -0.53
CA TYR A 393 3.05 19.63 -1.83
C TYR A 393 3.69 20.42 -2.97
N GLU A 394 4.00 21.71 -2.75
CA GLU A 394 4.76 22.54 -3.69
C GLU A 394 6.15 21.95 -3.95
N ASP A 395 6.84 21.53 -2.88
CA ASP A 395 8.17 20.92 -2.98
C ASP A 395 8.14 19.56 -3.68
N HIS A 396 7.11 18.76 -3.44
CA HIS A 396 6.96 17.44 -4.08
C HIS A 396 6.66 17.56 -5.58
N HIS A 397 5.66 18.38 -5.92
CA HIS A 397 5.21 18.53 -7.31
C HIS A 397 6.01 19.55 -8.11
N LYS A 398 6.84 20.37 -7.44
CA LYS A 398 7.61 21.47 -8.05
C LYS A 398 6.71 22.46 -8.81
N ILE A 399 5.57 22.75 -8.24
CA ILE A 399 4.61 23.76 -8.73
C ILE A 399 4.24 24.69 -7.58
N HIS A 400 3.79 25.88 -7.92
CA HIS A 400 3.23 26.83 -6.95
C HIS A 400 1.72 26.60 -6.81
N ILE A 401 1.23 26.54 -5.56
CA ILE A 401 -0.18 26.33 -5.21
C ILE A 401 -0.68 27.58 -4.49
N PRO A 402 -1.47 28.44 -5.16
CA PRO A 402 -2.04 29.66 -4.57
C PRO A 402 -3.05 29.35 -3.45
N ASP A 403 -3.23 30.31 -2.52
CA ASP A 403 -4.15 30.16 -1.39
C ASP A 403 -5.61 29.95 -1.81
N ASP A 404 -6.03 30.61 -2.88
CA ASP A 404 -7.38 30.48 -3.44
C ASP A 404 -7.66 29.07 -3.96
N VAL A 405 -6.66 28.38 -4.53
CA VAL A 405 -6.78 26.98 -4.98
C VAL A 405 -6.96 26.06 -3.77
N LEU A 406 -6.22 26.26 -2.68
CA LEU A 406 -6.37 25.49 -1.44
C LEU A 406 -7.75 25.71 -0.82
N GLU A 407 -8.22 26.96 -0.75
CA GLU A 407 -9.54 27.26 -0.25
C GLU A 407 -10.65 26.64 -1.11
N GLN A 408 -10.53 26.74 -2.44
CA GLN A 408 -11.47 26.11 -3.36
C GLN A 408 -11.47 24.59 -3.25
N SER A 409 -10.30 23.95 -3.08
CA SER A 409 -10.21 22.51 -2.92
C SER A 409 -10.99 22.00 -1.70
N VAL A 410 -10.89 22.71 -0.57
CA VAL A 410 -11.66 22.39 0.65
C VAL A 410 -13.16 22.58 0.42
N ARG A 411 -13.58 23.72 -0.14
CA ARG A 411 -15.00 24.03 -0.38
C ARG A 411 -15.64 23.09 -1.39
N LEU A 412 -14.94 22.77 -2.48
CA LEU A 412 -15.42 21.87 -3.51
C LEU A 412 -15.47 20.42 -3.02
N SER A 413 -14.43 19.94 -2.34
CA SER A 413 -14.45 18.60 -1.78
C SER A 413 -15.51 18.42 -0.70
N ALA A 414 -15.72 19.43 0.16
CA ALA A 414 -16.81 19.42 1.15
C ALA A 414 -18.20 19.35 0.50
N ARG A 415 -18.38 19.97 -0.67
CA ARG A 415 -19.67 20.03 -1.37
C ARG A 415 -19.95 18.80 -2.22
N TYR A 416 -18.94 18.24 -2.90
CA TYR A 416 -19.14 17.25 -3.95
C TYR A 416 -18.63 15.85 -3.60
N VAL A 417 -17.73 15.72 -2.59
CA VAL A 417 -17.20 14.43 -2.14
C VAL A 417 -17.86 14.08 -0.81
N SER A 418 -18.88 13.22 -0.86
CA SER A 418 -19.71 12.85 0.30
C SER A 418 -19.27 11.56 1.00
N ASP A 419 -18.43 10.75 0.35
CA ASP A 419 -17.99 9.44 0.83
C ASP A 419 -16.67 9.48 1.61
N ARG A 420 -16.10 10.69 1.80
CA ARG A 420 -14.86 10.94 2.52
C ARG A 420 -14.96 12.18 3.40
N PHE A 421 -14.02 12.32 4.34
CA PHE A 421 -14.00 13.39 5.34
C PHE A 421 -12.84 14.36 5.11
N LEU A 422 -12.99 15.60 5.57
CA LEU A 422 -11.91 16.58 5.64
C LEU A 422 -10.91 16.18 6.76
N PRO A 423 -9.62 16.46 6.61
CA PRO A 423 -8.99 17.17 5.48
C PRO A 423 -8.61 16.26 4.31
N ASP A 424 -8.69 14.92 4.46
CA ASP A 424 -8.18 13.92 3.52
C ASP A 424 -8.70 14.11 2.09
N LYS A 425 -10.02 14.29 1.92
CA LYS A 425 -10.62 14.54 0.60
C LYS A 425 -10.13 15.82 -0.10
N ALA A 426 -9.74 16.84 0.67
CA ALA A 426 -9.19 18.06 0.10
C ALA A 426 -7.71 17.91 -0.26
N ILE A 427 -6.97 17.17 0.55
CA ILE A 427 -5.57 16.78 0.30
C ILE A 427 -5.49 15.98 -1.00
N ASP A 428 -6.28 14.92 -1.14
CA ASP A 428 -6.32 14.09 -2.34
C ASP A 428 -6.62 14.91 -3.60
N LEU A 429 -7.58 15.85 -3.51
CA LEU A 429 -7.96 16.70 -4.64
C LEU A 429 -6.79 17.60 -5.09
N VAL A 430 -6.06 18.19 -4.15
CA VAL A 430 -4.89 19.03 -4.45
C VAL A 430 -3.75 18.19 -5.01
N ASP A 431 -3.48 17.01 -4.42
CA ASP A 431 -2.40 16.12 -4.84
C ASP A 431 -2.63 15.64 -6.29
N GLU A 432 -3.85 15.21 -6.63
CA GLU A 432 -4.22 14.79 -7.98
C GLU A 432 -4.16 15.94 -8.99
N ALA A 433 -4.68 17.12 -8.64
CA ALA A 433 -4.62 18.30 -9.50
C ALA A 433 -3.18 18.76 -9.74
N ALA A 434 -2.35 18.73 -8.71
CA ALA A 434 -0.92 19.08 -8.79
C ALA A 434 -0.14 18.10 -9.67
N ALA A 435 -0.40 16.79 -9.52
CA ALA A 435 0.18 15.75 -10.36
C ALA A 435 -0.20 15.93 -11.84
N ALA A 436 -1.49 16.17 -12.13
CA ALA A 436 -1.98 16.43 -13.48
C ALA A 436 -1.32 17.69 -14.10
N LYS A 437 -1.20 18.77 -13.30
CA LYS A 437 -0.54 20.00 -13.74
C LYS A 437 0.93 19.77 -14.08
N ARG A 438 1.64 19.00 -13.26
CA ARG A 438 3.06 18.69 -13.48
C ARG A 438 3.29 17.89 -14.77
N ILE A 439 2.44 16.91 -15.07
CA ILE A 439 2.50 16.13 -16.31
C ILE A 439 2.30 17.04 -17.50
N ASN A 440 1.23 17.85 -17.51
CA ASN A 440 0.93 18.79 -18.60
C ASN A 440 2.04 19.83 -18.79
N TYR A 441 2.69 20.28 -17.72
CA TYR A 441 3.79 21.23 -17.79
C TYR A 441 5.05 20.59 -18.38
N ALA A 442 5.37 19.35 -18.04
CA ALA A 442 6.50 18.60 -18.62
C ALA A 442 6.30 18.40 -20.14
N ASP A 443 5.10 17.98 -20.55
CA ASP A 443 4.75 17.79 -21.95
C ASP A 443 4.81 19.10 -22.74
N SER A 444 4.32 20.21 -22.16
CA SER A 444 4.36 21.52 -22.81
C SER A 444 5.79 22.05 -22.97
N LYS A 445 6.67 21.79 -21.99
CA LYS A 445 8.08 22.18 -22.07
C LYS A 445 8.82 21.41 -23.16
N VAL A 446 8.63 20.09 -23.22
CA VAL A 446 9.20 19.24 -24.27
C VAL A 446 8.69 19.68 -25.67
N LYS A 447 7.38 19.97 -25.79
CA LYS A 447 6.78 20.46 -27.01
C LYS A 447 7.39 21.80 -27.45
N ASN A 448 7.49 22.77 -26.52
CA ASN A 448 8.09 24.08 -26.81
C ASN A 448 9.57 23.98 -27.20
N ASP A 449 10.35 23.09 -26.59
CA ASP A 449 11.75 22.87 -26.91
C ASP A 449 11.91 22.20 -28.30
N LEU A 450 11.00 21.30 -28.66
CA LEU A 450 10.94 20.69 -29.99
C LEU A 450 10.52 21.71 -31.05
N GLU A 451 9.51 22.54 -30.77
CA GLU A 451 9.08 23.62 -31.69
C GLU A 451 10.21 24.63 -31.96
N LYS A 452 10.97 25.02 -30.92
CA LYS A 452 12.17 25.87 -31.08
C LYS A 452 13.21 25.21 -31.99
N LYS A 453 13.53 23.94 -31.74
CA LYS A 453 14.48 23.19 -32.58
C LYS A 453 14.02 23.09 -34.04
N ILE A 454 12.72 22.84 -34.26
CA ILE A 454 12.13 22.81 -35.61
C ILE A 454 12.24 24.17 -36.28
N ALA A 455 11.97 25.27 -35.57
CA ALA A 455 12.14 26.62 -36.09
C ALA A 455 13.60 26.90 -36.48
N GLU A 456 14.56 26.61 -35.60
CA GLU A 456 15.99 26.76 -35.90
C GLU A 456 16.45 25.95 -37.12
N ILE A 457 15.96 24.71 -37.26
CA ILE A 457 16.29 23.85 -38.40
C ILE A 457 15.68 24.42 -39.69
N LYS A 458 14.43 24.94 -39.65
CA LYS A 458 13.79 25.58 -40.77
C LYS A 458 14.52 26.84 -41.25
N ASP A 459 14.98 27.68 -40.29
CA ASP A 459 15.73 28.89 -40.59
C ASP A 459 17.11 28.57 -41.20
N LYS A 460 17.81 27.56 -40.64
CA LYS A 460 19.09 27.06 -41.20
C LYS A 460 18.90 26.47 -42.61
N LYS A 461 17.79 25.77 -42.85
CA LYS A 461 17.46 25.24 -44.17
C LYS A 461 17.19 26.36 -45.18
N LYS A 462 16.42 27.36 -44.74
CA LYS A 462 16.13 28.54 -45.61
C LYS A 462 17.40 29.29 -45.99
N ALA A 463 18.30 29.53 -45.00
CA ALA A 463 19.58 30.16 -45.22
C ALA A 463 20.49 29.35 -46.20
N ALA A 464 20.50 28.01 -46.11
CA ALA A 464 21.24 27.16 -47.02
C ALA A 464 20.67 27.19 -48.45
N VAL A 465 19.34 27.26 -48.62
CA VAL A 465 18.70 27.43 -49.90
C VAL A 465 19.02 28.80 -50.52
N ASP A 466 18.94 29.86 -49.71
CA ASP A 466 19.26 31.22 -50.13
C ASP A 466 20.74 31.38 -50.52
N ALA A 467 21.63 30.59 -49.91
CA ALA A 467 23.05 30.51 -50.23
C ALA A 467 23.36 29.56 -51.42
N GLN A 468 22.37 28.95 -52.05
CA GLN A 468 22.47 27.96 -53.14
C GLN A 468 23.26 26.69 -52.78
N ASP A 469 23.39 26.39 -51.47
CA ASP A 469 24.00 25.16 -50.93
C ASP A 469 22.91 24.07 -50.82
N PHE A 470 22.62 23.41 -51.92
CA PHE A 470 21.55 22.42 -52.01
C PHE A 470 21.90 21.09 -51.31
N GLU A 471 23.19 20.75 -51.15
CA GLU A 471 23.62 19.57 -50.39
C GLU A 471 23.34 19.74 -48.91
N ALA A 472 23.71 20.86 -48.32
CA ALA A 472 23.40 21.18 -46.92
C ALA A 472 21.89 21.32 -46.65
N ALA A 473 21.09 21.72 -47.63
CA ALA A 473 19.63 21.79 -47.53
C ALA A 473 18.96 20.41 -47.61
N GLN A 474 19.55 19.45 -48.36
CA GLN A 474 19.03 18.09 -48.51
C GLN A 474 19.34 17.21 -47.27
N ASP A 475 20.55 17.33 -46.72
CA ASP A 475 20.98 16.55 -45.53
C ASP A 475 20.08 16.81 -44.30
N ARG A 476 19.50 18.02 -44.20
CA ARG A 476 18.58 18.41 -43.14
C ARG A 476 17.11 17.97 -43.35
N LYS A 477 16.79 17.29 -44.46
CA LYS A 477 15.47 16.73 -44.74
C LYS A 477 15.25 15.39 -44.05
N SER A 478 16.33 14.69 -43.65
CA SER A 478 16.30 13.39 -43.00
C SER A 478 16.19 13.47 -41.48
N VAL A 479 16.15 14.68 -40.89
CA VAL A 479 16.11 14.89 -39.40
C VAL A 479 14.76 15.44 -38.92
N VAL A 480 13.75 15.57 -39.83
CA VAL A 480 12.38 15.98 -39.45
C VAL A 480 11.43 14.75 -39.58
#